data_69a92a1a5b130b36a91b74e7675c3999
#
_entry.id   69a92a1a5b130b36a91b74e7675c3999
#
_cell.length_a   1.000
_cell.length_b   1.000
_cell.length_c   1.000
_cell.angle_alpha   90.00
_cell.angle_beta   90.00
_cell.angle_gamma   90.00
#
_symmetry.space_group_name_H-M   'P 1'
#
loop_
_entity.id
_entity.type
_entity.pdbx_description
1 polymer ?
#
loop_
_entity_poly.entity_id
_entity_poly.type
_entity_poly.pdbx_seq_one_letter_code
_entity_poly.pdbx_strand_id
1 'polypeptide(L)'
;MLYFRFPFSEDYNFVDENLDKNPVSFHSFDNLEILDFSGEIESISKDEILSAEILSDSLSSKLPLFEEEQQSDYQQKLLKVIDFIKENDLSKLVISRRKLVKYEGSPINLSRTFLNLCKAYPNAFVYFFIKDEKCWLGAFSELLGKFNKKTSEFETMSLAGTIPVHESWTSKEIEEQKPVTDFIKNILNAYSEKVELSETYDHLSGNIKHLRNDFKAQIVREDVEKIISELHPTPAVCGIPKDFCRKAIGKFEKDPRNFYAGYIRVENDDFVQYFVNLRCAEFFQDAALIYVGGGITAESSPEKEWRETELKAEAVLKNIDFS
;
A
#
# COMPACT_ATOMS: atom_id res chain seq x y z
N MET A 1 10.19 -10.87 -13.35
CA MET A 1 9.78 -11.94 -12.42
C MET A 1 8.89 -11.37 -11.34
N LEU A 2 7.75 -11.99 -11.07
CA LEU A 2 6.80 -11.57 -10.03
C LEU A 2 6.22 -12.80 -9.33
N TYR A 3 6.33 -12.85 -7.98
CA TYR A 3 5.60 -13.77 -7.13
C TYR A 3 4.55 -13.00 -6.35
N PHE A 4 3.37 -13.60 -6.13
CA PHE A 4 2.34 -13.01 -5.29
C PHE A 4 1.38 -14.05 -4.71
N ARG A 5 0.65 -13.63 -3.66
CA ARG A 5 -0.39 -14.42 -3.01
C ARG A 5 -1.59 -13.54 -2.73
N PHE A 6 -2.78 -14.01 -3.09
CA PHE A 6 -4.04 -13.32 -2.75
C PHE A 6 -4.37 -13.40 -1.25
N PRO A 7 -5.13 -12.42 -0.72
CA PRO A 7 -5.65 -12.50 0.64
C PRO A 7 -6.39 -13.82 0.89
N PHE A 8 -6.10 -14.45 2.04
CA PHE A 8 -6.68 -15.72 2.48
C PHE A 8 -6.48 -16.92 1.57
N SER A 9 -5.65 -16.81 0.53
CA SER A 9 -5.25 -17.95 -0.29
C SER A 9 -4.06 -18.68 0.32
N GLU A 10 -4.02 -19.99 0.13
CA GLU A 10 -2.83 -20.83 0.39
C GLU A 10 -1.96 -20.98 -0.85
N ASP A 11 -2.50 -20.63 -2.04
CA ASP A 11 -1.83 -20.75 -3.32
C ASP A 11 -0.89 -19.57 -3.56
N TYR A 12 0.32 -19.87 -4.01
CA TYR A 12 1.27 -18.88 -4.51
C TYR A 12 1.16 -18.80 -6.02
N ASN A 13 1.34 -17.61 -6.56
CA ASN A 13 1.25 -17.33 -7.97
C ASN A 13 2.55 -16.72 -8.48
N PHE A 14 2.81 -16.98 -9.73
CA PHE A 14 3.97 -16.50 -10.46
C PHE A 14 3.51 -15.95 -11.82
N VAL A 15 4.17 -14.90 -12.31
CA VAL A 15 4.00 -14.43 -13.70
C VAL A 15 5.31 -14.66 -14.42
N ASP A 16 5.26 -15.58 -15.39
CA ASP A 16 6.37 -15.78 -16.33
C ASP A 16 6.19 -14.85 -17.53
N GLU A 17 7.21 -14.02 -17.82
CA GLU A 17 7.12 -12.97 -18.84
C GLU A 17 7.30 -13.54 -20.24
N ASN A 18 6.27 -14.20 -20.79
CA ASN A 18 6.36 -14.85 -22.10
C ASN A 18 5.25 -14.49 -23.10
N LEU A 19 4.23 -13.68 -22.76
CA LEU A 19 3.04 -13.43 -23.59
C LEU A 19 2.61 -11.95 -23.62
N ASP A 20 1.79 -11.61 -24.61
CA ASP A 20 1.27 -10.24 -24.85
C ASP A 20 0.15 -9.77 -23.89
N LYS A 21 -0.18 -10.54 -22.84
CA LYS A 21 -1.18 -10.15 -21.84
C LYS A 21 -0.48 -9.57 -20.63
N ASN A 22 -1.00 -8.49 -20.09
CA ASN A 22 -0.52 -7.85 -18.86
C ASN A 22 -1.51 -8.13 -17.70
N PRO A 23 -1.48 -9.32 -17.09
CA PRO A 23 -2.40 -9.66 -16.00
C PRO A 23 -2.10 -8.90 -14.71
N VAL A 24 -0.88 -8.41 -14.53
CA VAL A 24 -0.49 -7.64 -13.35
C VAL A 24 0.23 -6.37 -13.76
N SER A 25 -0.16 -5.23 -13.18
CA SER A 25 0.54 -3.95 -13.32
C SER A 25 0.66 -3.22 -12.00
N PHE A 26 1.80 -2.56 -11.79
CA PHE A 26 2.09 -1.69 -10.66
C PHE A 26 2.04 -0.24 -11.13
N HIS A 27 1.23 0.57 -10.46
CA HIS A 27 1.06 1.99 -10.75
C HIS A 27 1.68 2.82 -9.64
N SER A 28 2.51 3.79 -9.99
CA SER A 28 3.10 4.73 -9.02
C SER A 28 2.03 5.64 -8.39
N PHE A 29 2.35 6.25 -7.24
CA PHE A 29 1.45 7.18 -6.53
C PHE A 29 0.94 8.32 -7.40
N ASP A 30 1.77 8.82 -8.30
CA ASP A 30 1.47 9.93 -9.20
C ASP A 30 0.92 9.47 -10.57
N ASN A 31 0.83 8.16 -10.82
CA ASN A 31 0.48 7.55 -12.10
C ASN A 31 1.44 7.91 -13.26
N LEU A 32 2.66 8.37 -12.97
CA LEU A 32 3.66 8.67 -14.01
C LEU A 32 4.44 7.43 -14.45
N GLU A 33 4.51 6.41 -13.60
CA GLU A 33 5.15 5.15 -13.90
C GLU A 33 4.16 3.99 -13.78
N ILE A 34 4.14 3.14 -14.80
CA ILE A 34 3.41 1.87 -14.82
C ILE A 34 4.41 0.78 -15.15
N LEU A 35 4.46 -0.25 -14.31
CA LEU A 35 5.31 -1.42 -14.51
C LEU A 35 4.41 -2.62 -14.78
N ASP A 36 4.35 -3.05 -16.03
CA ASP A 36 3.55 -4.17 -16.49
C ASP A 36 4.31 -5.50 -16.39
N PHE A 37 3.65 -6.55 -15.94
CA PHE A 37 4.12 -7.92 -16.00
C PHE A 37 3.30 -8.67 -17.05
N SER A 38 3.96 -8.98 -18.18
CA SER A 38 3.36 -9.63 -19.34
C SER A 38 3.51 -11.14 -19.22
N GLY A 39 2.42 -11.91 -19.31
CA GLY A 39 2.48 -13.35 -19.19
C GLY A 39 1.16 -13.98 -18.77
N GLU A 40 1.21 -15.21 -18.27
CA GLU A 40 0.08 -15.87 -17.61
C GLU A 40 0.34 -15.97 -16.10
N ILE A 41 -0.74 -15.98 -15.33
CA ILE A 41 -0.66 -16.24 -13.90
C ILE A 41 -0.63 -17.75 -13.73
N GLU A 42 0.47 -18.26 -13.22
CA GLU A 42 0.67 -19.68 -12.95
C GLU A 42 0.77 -19.93 -11.45
N SER A 43 0.38 -21.14 -11.03
CA SER A 43 0.55 -21.59 -9.66
C SER A 43 1.99 -22.06 -9.44
N ILE A 44 2.58 -21.69 -8.31
CA ILE A 44 3.94 -22.10 -7.93
C ILE A 44 3.92 -22.65 -6.50
N SER A 45 4.71 -23.70 -6.25
CA SER A 45 4.82 -24.29 -4.91
C SER A 45 5.77 -23.49 -4.01
N LYS A 46 5.58 -23.63 -2.71
CA LYS A 46 6.50 -23.08 -1.71
C LYS A 46 7.93 -23.58 -1.88
N ASP A 47 8.10 -24.85 -2.23
CA ASP A 47 9.41 -25.47 -2.38
C ASP A 47 10.15 -24.91 -3.61
N GLU A 48 9.46 -24.62 -4.70
CA GLU A 48 10.03 -23.95 -5.86
C GLU A 48 10.49 -22.53 -5.53
N ILE A 49 9.69 -21.75 -4.78
CA ILE A 49 10.08 -20.42 -4.31
C ILE A 49 11.34 -20.48 -3.43
N LEU A 50 11.40 -21.45 -2.51
CA LEU A 50 12.57 -21.66 -1.65
C LEU A 50 13.80 -22.07 -2.46
N SER A 51 13.61 -22.95 -3.45
CA SER A 51 14.70 -23.46 -4.29
C SER A 51 15.29 -22.39 -5.22
N ALA A 52 14.52 -21.35 -5.55
CA ALA A 52 15.03 -20.21 -6.31
C ALA A 52 16.09 -19.41 -5.54
N GLU A 53 16.06 -19.45 -4.19
CA GLU A 53 17.07 -18.87 -3.27
C GLU A 53 17.56 -17.47 -3.71
N ILE A 54 16.61 -16.56 -3.94
CA ILE A 54 16.92 -15.21 -4.43
C ILE A 54 17.49 -14.37 -3.28
N LEU A 55 18.76 -14.01 -3.40
CA LEU A 55 19.48 -13.21 -2.42
C LEU A 55 19.64 -11.76 -2.89
N SER A 56 19.70 -10.82 -1.93
CA SER A 56 19.83 -9.40 -2.25
C SER A 56 21.13 -9.03 -2.97
N ASP A 57 22.23 -9.78 -2.75
CA ASP A 57 23.50 -9.56 -3.46
C ASP A 57 23.45 -9.92 -4.95
N SER A 58 22.44 -10.69 -5.38
CA SER A 58 22.17 -10.97 -6.79
C SER A 58 21.41 -9.83 -7.52
N LEU A 59 20.92 -8.82 -6.80
CA LEU A 59 20.25 -7.67 -7.40
C LEU A 59 21.22 -6.84 -8.24
N SER A 60 20.71 -6.18 -9.28
CA SER A 60 21.53 -5.36 -10.20
C SER A 60 21.91 -4.01 -9.61
N SER A 61 21.13 -3.45 -8.68
CA SER A 61 21.30 -2.09 -8.17
C SER A 61 21.75 -2.05 -6.71
N LYS A 62 22.63 -1.09 -6.40
CA LYS A 62 22.97 -0.66 -5.04
C LYS A 62 22.14 0.54 -4.66
N LEU A 63 21.97 0.75 -3.35
CA LEU A 63 21.27 1.93 -2.86
C LEU A 63 21.97 3.21 -3.38
N PRO A 64 21.27 4.11 -4.12
CA PRO A 64 21.78 5.42 -4.44
C PRO A 64 22.09 6.23 -3.17
N LEU A 65 22.79 7.36 -3.33
CA LEU A 65 23.01 8.26 -2.19
C LEU A 65 21.66 8.61 -1.54
N PHE A 66 21.48 8.15 -0.32
CA PHE A 66 20.24 8.34 0.45
C PHE A 66 20.58 8.74 1.88
N GLU A 67 19.96 9.80 2.36
CA GLU A 67 20.05 10.25 3.76
C GLU A 67 18.70 10.00 4.44
N GLU A 68 18.71 9.13 5.44
CA GLU A 68 17.50 8.82 6.21
C GLU A 68 17.05 10.04 7.02
N GLU A 69 15.79 10.41 6.90
CA GLU A 69 15.18 11.47 7.67
C GLU A 69 15.16 11.10 9.15
N GLN A 70 15.84 11.88 9.98
CA GLN A 70 15.92 11.65 11.41
C GLN A 70 14.61 12.03 12.11
N GLN A 71 14.37 11.48 13.31
CA GLN A 71 13.17 11.75 14.09
C GLN A 71 12.91 13.24 14.30
N SER A 72 13.95 14.01 14.64
CA SER A 72 13.86 15.46 14.85
C SER A 72 13.40 16.21 13.61
N ASP A 73 13.92 15.83 12.43
CA ASP A 73 13.61 16.49 11.16
C ASP A 73 12.19 16.16 10.71
N TYR A 74 11.79 14.90 10.87
CA TYR A 74 10.42 14.46 10.62
C TYR A 74 9.42 15.22 11.51
N GLN A 75 9.69 15.30 12.81
CA GLN A 75 8.83 16.02 13.75
C GLN A 75 8.73 17.52 13.43
N GLN A 76 9.84 18.17 13.06
CA GLN A 76 9.82 19.56 12.59
C GLN A 76 9.04 19.75 11.29
N LYS A 77 9.17 18.80 10.35
CA LYS A 77 8.36 18.76 9.13
C LYS A 77 6.88 18.66 9.48
N LEU A 78 6.50 17.78 10.41
CA LEU A 78 5.09 17.61 10.81
C LEU A 78 4.51 18.86 11.46
N LEU A 79 5.27 19.62 12.24
CA LEU A 79 4.79 20.91 12.77
C LEU A 79 4.40 21.86 11.64
N LYS A 80 5.22 21.98 10.58
CA LYS A 80 4.89 22.80 9.40
C LYS A 80 3.67 22.26 8.65
N VAL A 81 3.52 20.93 8.60
CA VAL A 81 2.34 20.28 7.97
C VAL A 81 1.07 20.58 8.78
N ILE A 82 1.13 20.52 10.11
CA ILE A 82 -0.01 20.84 11.00
C ILE A 82 -0.42 22.30 10.81
N ASP A 83 0.54 23.24 10.77
CA ASP A 83 0.24 24.64 10.51
C ASP A 83 -0.38 24.83 9.12
N PHE A 84 0.16 24.19 8.11
CA PHE A 84 -0.40 24.19 6.74
C PHE A 84 -1.83 23.65 6.69
N ILE A 85 -2.14 22.59 7.43
CA ILE A 85 -3.49 22.01 7.54
C ILE A 85 -4.45 23.04 8.14
N LYS A 86 -4.05 23.71 9.23
CA LYS A 86 -4.85 24.75 9.90
C LYS A 86 -5.09 25.96 9.01
N GLU A 87 -4.05 26.44 8.33
CA GLU A 87 -4.14 27.62 7.43
C GLU A 87 -5.03 27.37 6.22
N ASN A 88 -5.16 26.14 5.76
CA ASN A 88 -5.93 25.76 4.57
C ASN A 88 -7.23 25.00 4.90
N ASP A 89 -7.62 24.91 6.17
CA ASP A 89 -8.84 24.23 6.65
C ASP A 89 -8.97 22.80 6.09
N LEU A 90 -7.85 22.06 6.09
CA LEU A 90 -7.84 20.67 5.63
C LEU A 90 -8.24 19.73 6.76
N SER A 91 -9.04 18.72 6.44
CA SER A 91 -9.34 17.66 7.40
C SER A 91 -8.12 16.75 7.67
N LYS A 92 -7.30 16.52 6.64
CA LYS A 92 -6.17 15.58 6.70
C LYS A 92 -5.20 15.79 5.55
N LEU A 93 -3.90 15.57 5.82
CA LEU A 93 -2.84 15.42 4.81
C LEU A 93 -1.95 14.23 5.17
N VAL A 94 -1.73 13.30 4.24
CA VAL A 94 -0.88 12.13 4.51
C VAL A 94 0.56 12.45 4.17
N ILE A 95 1.48 12.23 5.12
CA ILE A 95 2.92 12.45 4.95
C ILE A 95 3.67 11.15 5.13
N SER A 96 4.60 10.89 4.21
CA SER A 96 5.44 9.70 4.23
C SER A 96 6.90 10.01 4.52
N ARG A 97 7.62 8.95 4.87
CA ARG A 97 9.08 8.89 4.96
C ARG A 97 9.58 7.51 4.56
N ARG A 98 10.88 7.38 4.39
CA ARG A 98 11.54 6.11 4.15
C ARG A 98 12.45 5.76 5.32
N LYS A 99 12.38 4.51 5.79
CA LYS A 99 13.28 3.96 6.82
C LYS A 99 14.35 3.13 6.13
N LEU A 100 15.60 3.47 6.40
CA LEU A 100 16.76 2.75 5.87
C LEU A 100 17.07 1.51 6.71
N VAL A 101 17.28 0.39 6.03
CA VAL A 101 17.78 -0.86 6.61
C VAL A 101 19.06 -1.23 5.88
N LYS A 102 20.22 -1.06 6.51
CA LYS A 102 21.53 -1.50 5.99
C LYS A 102 21.74 -2.97 6.32
N TYR A 103 22.32 -3.70 5.39
CA TYR A 103 22.69 -5.09 5.64
C TYR A 103 24.09 -5.13 6.25
N GLU A 104 24.19 -5.67 7.46
CA GLU A 104 25.46 -5.74 8.20
C GLU A 104 26.28 -7.00 7.82
N GLY A 105 26.67 -7.08 6.53
CA GLY A 105 27.60 -8.09 6.06
C GLY A 105 26.97 -9.41 5.58
N SER A 106 25.66 -9.63 5.73
CA SER A 106 24.95 -10.80 5.19
C SER A 106 23.86 -10.36 4.22
N PRO A 107 23.71 -11.03 3.05
CA PRO A 107 22.64 -10.75 2.14
C PRO A 107 21.28 -11.11 2.76
N ILE A 108 20.21 -10.48 2.26
CA ILE A 108 18.85 -10.85 2.63
C ILE A 108 18.37 -11.96 1.68
N ASN A 109 17.72 -12.98 2.25
CA ASN A 109 17.00 -13.97 1.45
C ASN A 109 15.59 -13.45 1.12
N LEU A 110 15.43 -12.96 -0.11
CA LEU A 110 14.17 -12.34 -0.58
C LEU A 110 13.05 -13.38 -0.75
N SER A 111 13.39 -14.61 -1.19
CA SER A 111 12.43 -15.72 -1.28
C SER A 111 11.82 -16.05 0.09
N ARG A 112 12.65 -16.17 1.13
CA ARG A 112 12.18 -16.42 2.50
C ARG A 112 11.45 -15.21 3.09
N THR A 113 11.94 -14.00 2.82
CA THR A 113 11.26 -12.77 3.24
C THR A 113 9.83 -12.70 2.69
N PHE A 114 9.63 -13.03 1.41
CA PHE A 114 8.29 -13.13 0.81
C PHE A 114 7.41 -14.16 1.53
N LEU A 115 7.93 -15.37 1.78
CA LEU A 115 7.18 -16.43 2.46
C LEU A 115 6.88 -16.08 3.93
N ASN A 116 7.81 -15.41 4.63
CA ASN A 116 7.58 -14.90 5.99
C ASN A 116 6.42 -13.90 6.03
N LEU A 117 6.37 -12.95 5.07
CA LEU A 117 5.26 -12.02 4.95
C LEU A 117 3.93 -12.72 4.64
N CYS A 118 3.93 -13.71 3.75
CA CYS A 118 2.76 -14.51 3.47
C CYS A 118 2.23 -15.21 4.74
N LYS A 119 3.12 -15.75 5.56
CA LYS A 119 2.77 -16.39 6.83
C LYS A 119 2.26 -15.40 7.87
N ALA A 120 2.91 -14.23 7.99
CA ALA A 120 2.59 -13.21 8.99
C ALA A 120 1.26 -12.49 8.70
N TYR A 121 0.91 -12.34 7.42
CA TYR A 121 -0.26 -11.55 6.98
C TYR A 121 -1.18 -12.36 6.06
N PRO A 122 -1.92 -13.37 6.57
CA PRO A 122 -2.78 -14.22 5.75
C PRO A 122 -3.91 -13.45 5.04
N ASN A 123 -4.35 -12.32 5.59
CA ASN A 123 -5.38 -11.43 5.05
C ASN A 123 -4.85 -10.37 4.08
N ALA A 124 -3.54 -10.39 3.75
CA ALA A 124 -2.94 -9.41 2.84
C ALA A 124 -2.72 -9.98 1.44
N PHE A 125 -2.78 -9.10 0.45
CA PHE A 125 -2.10 -9.34 -0.82
C PHE A 125 -0.61 -9.17 -0.57
N VAL A 126 0.18 -10.20 -0.87
CA VAL A 126 1.63 -10.19 -0.70
C VAL A 126 2.29 -10.37 -2.04
N TYR A 127 3.30 -9.57 -2.32
CA TYR A 127 4.03 -9.67 -3.57
C TYR A 127 5.54 -9.51 -3.37
N PHE A 128 6.29 -10.03 -4.33
CA PHE A 128 7.72 -9.84 -4.50
C PHE A 128 8.03 -9.79 -5.99
N PHE A 129 8.68 -8.73 -6.44
CA PHE A 129 9.12 -8.67 -7.83
C PHE A 129 10.55 -8.16 -8.00
N ILE A 130 11.18 -8.60 -9.09
CA ILE A 130 12.41 -8.03 -9.67
C ILE A 130 12.12 -7.75 -11.14
N LYS A 131 12.19 -6.47 -11.52
CA LYS A 131 12.02 -6.00 -12.90
C LYS A 131 12.66 -4.63 -13.11
N ASP A 132 13.32 -4.41 -14.25
CA ASP A 132 13.91 -3.14 -14.66
C ASP A 132 14.78 -2.51 -13.55
N GLU A 133 15.72 -3.31 -13.01
CA GLU A 133 16.62 -2.95 -11.91
C GLU A 133 15.93 -2.65 -10.57
N LYS A 134 14.60 -2.77 -10.48
CA LYS A 134 13.82 -2.58 -9.27
C LYS A 134 13.49 -3.90 -8.60
N CYS A 135 13.61 -3.91 -7.28
CA CYS A 135 13.19 -5.03 -6.46
C CYS A 135 12.27 -4.50 -5.36
N TRP A 136 11.02 -4.93 -5.38
CA TRP A 136 10.01 -4.52 -4.39
C TRP A 136 9.32 -5.72 -3.77
N LEU A 137 8.98 -5.55 -2.50
CA LEU A 137 8.25 -6.54 -1.73
C LEU A 137 7.29 -5.82 -0.78
N GLY A 138 6.06 -6.34 -0.65
CA GLY A 138 5.05 -5.73 0.20
C GLY A 138 3.93 -6.67 0.60
N ALA A 139 3.20 -6.30 1.68
CA ALA A 139 2.07 -7.03 2.21
C ALA A 139 1.00 -6.07 2.74
N PHE A 140 -0.15 -6.00 2.09
CA PHE A 140 -1.21 -5.05 2.43
C PHE A 140 -2.60 -5.62 2.19
N SER A 141 -3.57 -5.14 2.98
CA SER A 141 -4.95 -5.63 2.97
C SER A 141 -5.96 -4.61 2.42
N GLU A 142 -5.51 -3.41 2.01
CA GLU A 142 -6.40 -2.36 1.51
C GLU A 142 -6.77 -2.61 0.05
N LEU A 143 -8.06 -2.92 -0.17
CA LEU A 143 -8.65 -3.13 -1.49
C LEU A 143 -9.13 -1.78 -2.05
N LEU A 144 -8.47 -1.29 -3.11
CA LEU A 144 -8.91 -0.10 -3.84
C LEU A 144 -10.16 -0.39 -4.68
N GLY A 145 -10.26 -1.60 -5.24
CA GLY A 145 -11.42 -2.06 -5.97
C GLY A 145 -11.30 -3.51 -6.39
N LYS A 146 -12.44 -4.18 -6.49
CA LYS A 146 -12.57 -5.53 -7.06
C LYS A 146 -13.83 -5.60 -7.89
N PHE A 147 -13.68 -5.93 -9.15
CA PHE A 147 -14.80 -6.10 -10.07
C PHE A 147 -14.95 -7.56 -10.46
N ASN A 148 -16.14 -8.11 -10.23
CA ASN A 148 -16.52 -9.44 -10.67
C ASN A 148 -17.05 -9.37 -12.09
N LYS A 149 -16.35 -10.00 -13.05
CA LYS A 149 -16.67 -9.97 -14.48
C LYS A 149 -17.98 -10.69 -14.82
N LYS A 150 -18.43 -11.63 -13.98
CA LYS A 150 -19.65 -12.42 -14.20
C LYS A 150 -20.89 -11.75 -13.64
N THR A 151 -20.76 -11.11 -12.47
CA THR A 151 -21.92 -10.52 -11.75
C THR A 151 -22.01 -9.01 -11.91
N SER A 152 -20.96 -8.35 -12.46
CA SER A 152 -20.82 -6.90 -12.52
C SER A 152 -20.84 -6.23 -11.15
N GLU A 153 -20.57 -6.97 -10.06
CA GLU A 153 -20.43 -6.43 -8.73
C GLU A 153 -19.05 -5.81 -8.57
N PHE A 154 -19.01 -4.56 -8.08
CA PHE A 154 -17.81 -3.87 -7.68
C PHE A 154 -17.77 -3.74 -6.16
N GLU A 155 -16.65 -4.13 -5.57
CA GLU A 155 -16.37 -4.03 -4.14
C GLU A 155 -15.21 -3.10 -3.90
N THR A 156 -15.28 -2.30 -2.83
CA THR A 156 -14.15 -1.51 -2.30
C THR A 156 -14.30 -1.32 -0.80
N MET A 157 -13.34 -0.67 -0.16
CA MET A 157 -13.38 -0.39 1.27
C MET A 157 -12.84 0.99 1.60
N SER A 158 -13.33 1.59 2.67
CA SER A 158 -12.63 2.66 3.38
C SER A 158 -11.87 2.09 4.55
N LEU A 159 -10.62 2.47 4.71
CA LEU A 159 -9.74 2.02 5.77
C LEU A 159 -8.94 3.23 6.28
N ALA A 160 -9.26 3.71 7.49
CA ALA A 160 -8.53 4.82 8.11
C ALA A 160 -8.60 4.73 9.64
N GLY A 161 -7.87 5.63 10.31
CA GLY A 161 -7.61 5.49 11.73
C GLY A 161 -6.65 4.33 12.00
N THR A 162 -5.70 4.52 12.88
CA THR A 162 -4.71 3.48 13.23
C THR A 162 -4.38 3.57 14.70
N ILE A 163 -4.59 2.45 15.42
CA ILE A 163 -4.15 2.32 16.80
C ILE A 163 -3.61 0.91 17.05
N PRO A 164 -2.80 0.70 18.10
CA PRO A 164 -2.46 -0.63 18.60
C PRO A 164 -3.71 -1.45 18.94
N VAL A 165 -3.67 -2.77 18.69
CA VAL A 165 -4.84 -3.66 18.88
C VAL A 165 -5.47 -3.56 20.29
N HIS A 166 -4.63 -3.33 21.31
CA HIS A 166 -5.06 -3.26 22.72
C HIS A 166 -5.58 -1.87 23.15
N GLU A 167 -5.49 -0.87 22.31
CA GLU A 167 -5.98 0.48 22.59
C GLU A 167 -7.44 0.65 22.15
N SER A 168 -8.15 1.60 22.76
CA SER A 168 -9.53 1.96 22.42
C SER A 168 -9.56 3.15 21.45
N TRP A 169 -10.53 3.15 20.55
CA TRP A 169 -10.74 4.25 19.60
C TRP A 169 -11.02 5.56 20.33
N THR A 170 -10.42 6.63 19.83
CA THR A 170 -10.71 8.00 20.26
C THR A 170 -11.53 8.74 19.20
N SER A 171 -12.01 9.95 19.54
CA SER A 171 -12.72 10.79 18.57
C SER A 171 -11.86 11.13 17.35
N LYS A 172 -10.53 11.25 17.52
CA LYS A 172 -9.59 11.53 16.42
C LYS A 172 -9.69 10.50 15.29
N GLU A 173 -9.57 9.21 15.62
CA GLU A 173 -9.56 8.15 14.61
C GLU A 173 -10.93 7.98 13.97
N ILE A 174 -12.01 8.16 14.75
CA ILE A 174 -13.40 8.11 14.24
C ILE A 174 -13.65 9.25 13.25
N GLU A 175 -13.22 10.48 13.56
CA GLU A 175 -13.35 11.63 12.67
C GLU A 175 -12.43 11.53 11.45
N GLU A 176 -11.29 10.84 11.56
CA GLU A 176 -10.40 10.55 10.44
C GLU A 176 -11.04 9.60 9.42
N GLN A 177 -11.87 8.64 9.86
CA GLN A 177 -12.51 7.64 9.00
C GLN A 177 -13.65 8.22 8.15
N LYS A 178 -14.47 9.12 8.70
CA LYS A 178 -15.68 9.64 8.05
C LYS A 178 -15.41 10.26 6.66
N PRO A 179 -14.43 11.18 6.46
CA PRO A 179 -14.18 11.77 5.16
C PRO A 179 -13.75 10.74 4.11
N VAL A 180 -13.06 9.65 4.51
CA VAL A 180 -12.66 8.58 3.59
C VAL A 180 -13.88 7.81 3.12
N THR A 181 -14.79 7.46 4.05
CA THR A 181 -16.05 6.78 3.76
C THR A 181 -16.95 7.61 2.84
N ASP A 182 -17.11 8.90 3.14
CA ASP A 182 -17.93 9.82 2.35
C ASP A 182 -17.34 10.02 0.94
N PHE A 183 -16.03 10.15 0.80
CA PHE A 183 -15.36 10.27 -0.48
C PHE A 183 -15.66 9.07 -1.40
N ILE A 184 -15.50 7.84 -0.89
CA ILE A 184 -15.76 6.64 -1.67
C ILE A 184 -17.25 6.54 -2.03
N LYS A 185 -18.13 6.79 -1.07
CA LYS A 185 -19.57 6.76 -1.27
C LYS A 185 -20.02 7.74 -2.36
N ASN A 186 -19.48 8.95 -2.36
CA ASN A 186 -19.83 9.98 -3.35
C ASN A 186 -19.40 9.57 -4.76
N ILE A 187 -18.21 8.96 -4.92
CA ILE A 187 -17.76 8.45 -6.21
C ILE A 187 -18.70 7.32 -6.68
N LEU A 188 -18.94 6.31 -5.86
CA LEU A 188 -19.76 5.17 -6.25
C LEU A 188 -21.21 5.56 -6.61
N ASN A 189 -21.80 6.54 -5.91
CA ASN A 189 -23.14 7.06 -6.19
C ASN A 189 -23.25 7.77 -7.56
N ALA A 190 -22.13 8.17 -8.18
CA ALA A 190 -22.13 8.73 -9.54
C ALA A 190 -22.25 7.63 -10.62
N TYR A 191 -21.97 6.37 -10.26
CA TYR A 191 -21.92 5.23 -11.18
C TYR A 191 -22.97 4.15 -10.89
N SER A 192 -23.64 4.20 -9.73
CA SER A 192 -24.62 3.21 -9.34
C SER A 192 -25.77 3.87 -8.55
N GLU A 193 -27.00 3.48 -8.88
CA GLU A 193 -28.18 3.94 -8.14
C GLU A 193 -28.27 3.36 -6.72
N LYS A 194 -27.62 2.21 -6.49
CA LYS A 194 -27.61 1.53 -5.20
C LYS A 194 -26.18 1.19 -4.78
N VAL A 195 -25.73 1.83 -3.72
CA VAL A 195 -24.47 1.54 -3.06
C VAL A 195 -24.76 0.95 -1.67
N GLU A 196 -24.34 -0.28 -1.46
CA GLU A 196 -24.43 -0.94 -0.16
C GLU A 196 -23.20 -0.58 0.67
N LEU A 197 -23.41 -0.21 1.92
CA LEU A 197 -22.38 0.20 2.87
C LEU A 197 -22.54 -0.62 4.16
N SER A 198 -21.45 -1.27 4.61
CA SER A 198 -21.45 -1.98 5.89
C SER A 198 -21.43 -1.02 7.08
N GLU A 199 -21.77 -1.53 8.26
CA GLU A 199 -21.39 -0.90 9.53
C GLU A 199 -19.86 -0.80 9.62
N THR A 200 -19.37 0.16 10.43
CA THR A 200 -17.93 0.31 10.70
C THR A 200 -17.47 -0.77 11.67
N TYR A 201 -16.35 -1.41 11.39
CA TYR A 201 -15.78 -2.45 12.24
C TYR A 201 -14.24 -2.42 12.29
N ASP A 202 -13.67 -3.13 13.27
CA ASP A 202 -12.24 -3.25 13.46
C ASP A 202 -11.62 -4.17 12.41
N HIS A 203 -10.65 -3.67 11.65
CA HIS A 203 -9.83 -4.44 10.73
C HIS A 203 -8.43 -4.63 11.30
N LEU A 204 -8.09 -5.89 11.64
CA LEU A 204 -6.79 -6.23 12.23
C LEU A 204 -5.71 -6.33 11.16
N SER A 205 -4.54 -5.75 11.45
CA SER A 205 -3.37 -5.81 10.58
C SER A 205 -2.09 -5.92 11.41
N GLY A 206 -1.71 -7.14 11.75
CA GLY A 206 -0.62 -7.42 12.70
C GLY A 206 -0.93 -6.87 14.09
N ASN A 207 -0.06 -6.01 14.61
CA ASN A 207 -0.18 -5.42 15.96
C ASN A 207 -1.04 -4.15 16.02
N ILE A 208 -1.61 -3.72 14.89
CA ILE A 208 -2.46 -2.54 14.80
C ILE A 208 -3.82 -2.90 14.23
N LYS A 209 -4.79 -2.02 14.46
CA LYS A 209 -6.13 -2.11 13.88
C LYS A 209 -6.54 -0.79 13.25
N HIS A 210 -7.45 -0.91 12.29
CA HIS A 210 -8.04 0.20 11.52
C HIS A 210 -9.56 0.15 11.61
N LEU A 211 -10.22 1.29 11.43
CA LEU A 211 -11.66 1.35 11.18
C LEU A 211 -11.91 1.05 9.69
N ARG A 212 -12.85 0.14 9.41
CA ARG A 212 -13.19 -0.30 8.06
C ARG A 212 -14.70 -0.25 7.81
N ASN A 213 -15.05 0.18 6.60
CA ASN A 213 -16.36 -0.05 5.99
C ASN A 213 -16.17 -0.70 4.62
N ASP A 214 -17.06 -1.60 4.27
CA ASP A 214 -17.11 -2.23 2.95
C ASP A 214 -18.21 -1.62 2.10
N PHE A 215 -17.95 -1.49 0.82
CA PHE A 215 -18.89 -0.99 -0.19
C PHE A 215 -19.12 -2.05 -1.25
N LYS A 216 -20.37 -2.16 -1.72
CA LYS A 216 -20.77 -2.93 -2.90
C LYS A 216 -21.68 -2.13 -3.79
N ALA A 217 -21.47 -2.25 -5.09
CA ALA A 217 -22.29 -1.58 -6.10
C ALA A 217 -22.34 -2.40 -7.40
N GLN A 218 -23.40 -2.27 -8.18
CA GLN A 218 -23.48 -2.80 -9.53
C GLN A 218 -22.88 -1.77 -10.49
N ILE A 219 -21.79 -2.13 -11.17
CA ILE A 219 -21.04 -1.22 -12.05
C ILE A 219 -20.88 -1.85 -13.43
N VAL A 220 -21.00 -1.06 -14.49
CA VAL A 220 -20.67 -1.53 -15.83
C VAL A 220 -19.15 -1.61 -16.02
N ARG A 221 -18.69 -2.60 -16.79
CA ARG A 221 -17.26 -2.89 -16.99
C ARG A 221 -16.46 -1.66 -17.45
N GLU A 222 -17.03 -0.87 -18.33
CA GLU A 222 -16.41 0.29 -18.96
C GLU A 222 -16.11 1.43 -18.00
N ASP A 223 -16.76 1.47 -16.83
CA ASP A 223 -16.58 2.49 -15.83
C ASP A 223 -15.58 2.10 -14.73
N VAL A 224 -15.16 0.82 -14.67
CA VAL A 224 -14.27 0.33 -13.61
C VAL A 224 -12.96 1.13 -13.54
N GLU A 225 -12.27 1.31 -14.67
CA GLU A 225 -10.99 2.06 -14.70
C GLU A 225 -11.18 3.55 -14.37
N LYS A 226 -12.33 4.15 -14.72
CA LYS A 226 -12.66 5.52 -14.33
C LYS A 226 -12.85 5.64 -12.83
N ILE A 227 -13.62 4.71 -12.23
CA ILE A 227 -13.82 4.65 -10.78
C ILE A 227 -12.49 4.50 -10.06
N ILE A 228 -11.61 3.60 -10.50
CA ILE A 228 -10.27 3.44 -9.92
C ILE A 228 -9.46 4.73 -10.03
N SER A 229 -9.47 5.41 -11.17
CA SER A 229 -8.79 6.70 -11.35
C SER A 229 -9.33 7.80 -10.44
N GLU A 230 -10.65 7.81 -10.18
CA GLU A 230 -11.26 8.76 -9.25
C GLU A 230 -10.98 8.39 -7.78
N LEU A 231 -10.96 7.11 -7.44
CA LEU A 231 -10.61 6.65 -6.10
C LEU A 231 -9.13 6.87 -5.79
N HIS A 232 -8.23 6.68 -6.76
CA HIS A 232 -6.78 6.79 -6.54
C HIS A 232 -6.26 8.23 -6.71
N PRO A 233 -5.39 8.71 -5.80
CA PRO A 233 -5.14 8.16 -4.47
C PRO A 233 -6.31 8.42 -3.51
N THR A 234 -6.61 7.46 -2.66
CA THR A 234 -7.66 7.63 -1.63
C THR A 234 -7.25 8.67 -0.59
N PRO A 235 -8.20 9.26 0.15
CA PRO A 235 -7.86 10.14 1.27
C PRO A 235 -7.06 9.44 2.38
N ALA A 236 -7.13 8.12 2.46
CA ALA A 236 -6.34 7.33 3.41
C ALA A 236 -4.84 7.42 3.16
N VAL A 237 -4.43 7.67 1.91
CA VAL A 237 -3.01 7.78 1.50
C VAL A 237 -2.61 9.15 0.93
N CYS A 238 -3.56 10.08 0.78
CA CYS A 238 -3.32 11.42 0.22
C CYS A 238 -3.84 12.54 1.12
N GLY A 239 -5.15 12.61 1.31
CA GLY A 239 -5.87 13.68 1.99
C GLY A 239 -7.02 14.23 1.14
N ILE A 240 -7.76 15.21 1.68
CA ILE A 240 -8.92 15.86 1.03
C ILE A 240 -8.76 17.37 1.13
N PRO A 241 -8.98 18.13 0.02
CA PRO A 241 -9.29 17.71 -1.36
C PRO A 241 -8.08 17.04 -2.05
N LYS A 242 -8.34 15.99 -2.85
CA LYS A 242 -7.32 15.12 -3.45
C LYS A 242 -6.21 15.88 -4.18
N ASP A 243 -6.56 16.70 -5.16
CA ASP A 243 -5.57 17.40 -6.02
C ASP A 243 -4.78 18.46 -5.25
N PHE A 244 -5.40 19.12 -4.29
CA PHE A 244 -4.72 20.07 -3.41
C PHE A 244 -3.71 19.37 -2.51
N CYS A 245 -4.13 18.29 -1.85
CA CYS A 245 -3.28 17.49 -0.98
C CYS A 245 -2.13 16.83 -1.75
N ARG A 246 -2.37 16.32 -2.97
CA ARG A 246 -1.33 15.75 -3.83
C ARG A 246 -0.22 16.77 -4.15
N LYS A 247 -0.59 18.02 -4.46
CA LYS A 247 0.38 19.11 -4.66
C LYS A 247 1.10 19.48 -3.37
N ALA A 248 0.40 19.48 -2.24
CA ALA A 248 0.98 19.78 -0.93
C ALA A 248 1.99 18.71 -0.50
N ILE A 249 1.72 17.43 -0.72
CA ILE A 249 2.66 16.33 -0.47
C ILE A 249 4.02 16.62 -1.15
N GLY A 250 4.02 17.02 -2.43
CA GLY A 250 5.26 17.36 -3.16
C GLY A 250 6.04 18.57 -2.61
N LYS A 251 5.44 19.38 -1.69
CA LYS A 251 6.16 20.45 -1.00
C LYS A 251 6.87 19.98 0.27
N PHE A 252 6.34 18.94 0.91
CA PHE A 252 6.84 18.45 2.19
C PHE A 252 7.70 17.19 2.05
N GLU A 253 7.48 16.38 1.03
CA GLU A 253 8.28 15.19 0.75
C GLU A 253 9.38 15.52 -0.27
N LYS A 254 10.64 15.29 0.10
CA LYS A 254 11.79 15.56 -0.79
C LYS A 254 11.91 14.54 -1.92
N ASP A 255 11.50 13.32 -1.64
CA ASP A 255 11.68 12.17 -2.52
C ASP A 255 10.34 11.63 -2.99
N PRO A 256 10.26 11.11 -4.23
CA PRO A 256 9.04 10.54 -4.76
C PRO A 256 8.64 9.28 -4.00
N ARG A 257 7.34 9.02 -3.93
CA ARG A 257 6.80 7.80 -3.31
C ARG A 257 7.01 6.56 -4.16
N ASN A 258 7.32 6.70 -5.42
CA ASN A 258 7.40 5.61 -6.39
C ASN A 258 6.10 4.77 -6.34
N PHE A 259 6.22 3.46 -6.14
CA PHE A 259 5.06 2.56 -6.02
C PHE A 259 4.39 2.60 -4.64
N TYR A 260 5.00 3.19 -3.60
CA TYR A 260 4.36 3.35 -2.30
C TYR A 260 3.12 4.24 -2.40
N ALA A 261 2.01 3.80 -1.81
CA ALA A 261 0.70 4.46 -1.89
C ALA A 261 0.16 4.60 -3.33
N GLY A 262 0.80 3.94 -4.30
CA GLY A 262 0.26 3.63 -5.61
C GLY A 262 -0.70 2.43 -5.52
N TYR A 263 -0.95 1.74 -6.62
CA TYR A 263 -1.78 0.54 -6.59
C TYR A 263 -1.26 -0.57 -7.51
N ILE A 264 -1.70 -1.79 -7.23
CA ILE A 264 -1.43 -2.97 -8.03
C ILE A 264 -2.74 -3.44 -8.62
N ARG A 265 -2.79 -3.61 -9.94
CA ARG A 265 -3.89 -4.21 -10.67
C ARG A 265 -3.56 -5.66 -10.97
N VAL A 266 -4.47 -6.56 -10.65
CA VAL A 266 -4.39 -7.98 -11.00
C VAL A 266 -5.67 -8.40 -11.71
N GLU A 267 -5.54 -8.96 -12.91
CA GLU A 267 -6.67 -9.43 -13.71
C GLU A 267 -6.54 -10.92 -14.00
N ASN A 268 -7.60 -11.67 -13.72
CA ASN A 268 -7.78 -13.04 -14.14
C ASN A 268 -9.13 -13.21 -14.88
N ASP A 269 -9.53 -14.43 -15.18
CA ASP A 269 -10.77 -14.70 -15.94
C ASP A 269 -12.04 -14.22 -15.22
N ASP A 270 -12.06 -14.25 -13.89
CA ASP A 270 -13.22 -13.94 -13.06
C ASP A 270 -13.26 -12.51 -12.54
N PHE A 271 -12.11 -11.91 -12.26
CA PHE A 271 -12.00 -10.65 -11.54
C PHE A 271 -10.95 -9.71 -12.13
N VAL A 272 -11.16 -8.41 -11.90
CA VAL A 272 -10.10 -7.41 -11.87
C VAL A 272 -10.02 -6.87 -10.45
N GLN A 273 -8.85 -6.91 -9.85
CA GLN A 273 -8.63 -6.49 -8.47
C GLN A 273 -7.54 -5.41 -8.41
N TYR A 274 -7.75 -4.42 -7.55
CA TYR A 274 -6.84 -3.29 -7.35
C TYR A 274 -6.53 -3.18 -5.87
N PHE A 275 -5.26 -3.16 -5.52
CA PHE A 275 -4.78 -3.11 -4.15
C PHE A 275 -3.93 -1.87 -3.94
N VAL A 276 -4.15 -1.10 -2.86
CA VAL A 276 -3.29 0.04 -2.51
C VAL A 276 -1.95 -0.49 -2.02
N ASN A 277 -0.85 -0.05 -2.63
CA ASN A 277 0.49 -0.56 -2.30
C ASN A 277 1.05 0.12 -1.03
N LEU A 278 0.87 -0.55 0.09
CA LEU A 278 1.34 -0.12 1.41
C LEU A 278 2.25 -1.19 2.02
N ARG A 279 2.89 -0.84 3.18
CA ARG A 279 3.75 -1.80 3.90
C ARG A 279 4.69 -2.53 2.96
N CYS A 280 5.40 -1.76 2.18
CA CYS A 280 6.31 -2.24 1.16
C CYS A 280 7.70 -1.65 1.37
N ALA A 281 8.67 -2.30 0.74
CA ALA A 281 10.05 -1.87 0.72
C ALA A 281 10.63 -2.07 -0.68
N GLU A 282 11.56 -1.19 -1.03
CA GLU A 282 12.46 -1.33 -2.17
C GLU A 282 13.79 -1.91 -1.68
N PHE A 283 14.25 -2.98 -2.32
CA PHE A 283 15.45 -3.72 -1.94
C PHE A 283 16.58 -3.46 -2.92
N PHE A 284 17.79 -3.30 -2.39
CA PHE A 284 19.04 -3.11 -3.11
C PHE A 284 20.04 -4.20 -2.69
N GLN A 285 21.21 -4.25 -3.32
CA GLN A 285 22.25 -5.20 -2.94
C GLN A 285 22.68 -5.09 -1.49
N ASP A 286 22.73 -3.87 -0.96
CA ASP A 286 23.36 -3.49 0.31
C ASP A 286 22.41 -2.86 1.34
N ALA A 287 21.17 -2.59 0.96
CA ALA A 287 20.18 -1.97 1.83
C ALA A 287 18.74 -2.22 1.36
N ALA A 288 17.77 -1.87 2.22
CA ALA A 288 16.36 -1.71 1.85
C ALA A 288 15.82 -0.37 2.34
N LEU A 289 14.89 0.19 1.58
CA LEU A 289 14.10 1.37 1.95
C LEU A 289 12.67 0.93 2.25
N ILE A 290 12.26 0.97 3.52
CA ILE A 290 10.89 0.66 3.93
C ILE A 290 10.08 1.96 3.87
N TYR A 291 8.97 1.95 3.12
CA TYR A 291 8.08 3.10 2.97
C TYR A 291 6.98 3.08 4.03
N VAL A 292 6.81 4.20 4.70
CA VAL A 292 5.82 4.38 5.77
C VAL A 292 5.23 5.79 5.73
N GLY A 293 4.01 5.95 6.25
CA GLY A 293 3.38 7.25 6.35
C GLY A 293 2.20 7.25 7.32
N GLY A 294 1.77 8.44 7.71
CA GLY A 294 0.66 8.69 8.61
C GLY A 294 -0.25 9.81 8.13
N GLY A 295 -1.52 9.77 8.54
CA GLY A 295 -2.50 10.82 8.30
C GLY A 295 -2.39 11.93 9.33
N ILE A 296 -1.89 13.08 8.92
CA ILE A 296 -1.70 14.24 9.78
C ILE A 296 -2.98 15.09 9.79
N THR A 297 -3.41 15.48 10.96
CA THR A 297 -4.55 16.40 11.20
C THR A 297 -4.07 17.63 11.99
N ALA A 298 -4.95 18.61 12.15
CA ALA A 298 -4.67 19.80 12.97
C ALA A 298 -4.32 19.47 14.44
N GLU A 299 -4.72 18.28 14.93
CA GLU A 299 -4.57 17.83 16.31
C GLU A 299 -3.49 16.74 16.47
N SER A 300 -2.76 16.41 15.40
CA SER A 300 -1.70 15.40 15.42
C SER A 300 -0.55 15.81 16.33
N SER A 301 0.03 14.83 17.03
CA SER A 301 1.26 14.98 17.80
C SER A 301 2.45 14.41 17.01
N PRO A 302 3.46 15.19 16.67
CA PRO A 302 4.62 14.73 15.91
C PRO A 302 5.31 13.49 16.50
N GLU A 303 5.36 13.36 17.84
CA GLU A 303 5.94 12.21 18.52
C GLU A 303 5.10 10.93 18.30
N LYS A 304 3.77 11.05 18.38
CA LYS A 304 2.86 9.91 18.16
C LYS A 304 2.89 9.48 16.69
N GLU A 305 2.89 10.43 15.76
CA GLU A 305 2.98 10.15 14.32
C GLU A 305 4.31 9.48 13.96
N TRP A 306 5.44 9.91 14.55
CA TRP A 306 6.71 9.20 14.39
C TRP A 306 6.61 7.75 14.88
N ARG A 307 6.09 7.54 16.08
CA ARG A 307 5.89 6.19 16.64
C ARG A 307 5.01 5.32 15.74
N GLU A 308 3.94 5.90 15.18
CA GLU A 308 3.06 5.18 14.25
C GLU A 308 3.81 4.71 13.01
N THR A 309 4.66 5.57 12.43
CA THR A 309 5.49 5.17 11.28
C THR A 309 6.49 4.07 11.63
N GLU A 310 7.09 4.09 12.83
CA GLU A 310 7.97 3.00 13.31
C GLU A 310 7.19 1.67 13.44
N LEU A 311 6.00 1.69 14.03
CA LEU A 311 5.13 0.50 14.12
C LEU A 311 4.74 -0.05 12.74
N LYS A 312 4.47 0.84 11.78
CA LYS A 312 4.17 0.43 10.39
C LYS A 312 5.38 -0.17 9.67
N ALA A 313 6.58 0.33 9.95
CA ALA A 313 7.83 -0.24 9.39
C ALA A 313 8.09 -1.67 9.88
N GLU A 314 7.72 -1.99 11.12
CA GLU A 314 7.88 -3.33 11.70
C GLU A 314 7.16 -4.41 10.90
N ALA A 315 6.10 -4.07 10.16
CA ALA A 315 5.36 -5.01 9.33
C ALA A 315 6.27 -5.70 8.29
N VAL A 316 7.18 -4.96 7.70
CA VAL A 316 8.18 -5.50 6.78
C VAL A 316 9.43 -5.95 7.53
N LEU A 317 9.97 -5.09 8.39
CA LEU A 317 11.27 -5.29 9.06
C LEU A 317 11.37 -6.62 9.83
N LYS A 318 10.33 -6.99 10.59
CA LYS A 318 10.31 -8.24 11.38
C LYS A 318 10.27 -9.52 10.54
N ASN A 319 9.97 -9.40 9.25
CA ASN A 319 9.84 -10.52 8.33
C ASN A 319 11.02 -10.64 7.37
N ILE A 320 11.96 -9.68 7.39
CA ILE A 320 13.20 -9.77 6.61
C ILE A 320 14.03 -10.95 7.12
N ASP A 321 14.43 -11.82 6.19
CA ASP A 321 15.31 -12.96 6.48
C ASP A 321 16.75 -12.56 6.21
N PHE A 322 17.50 -12.32 7.27
CA PHE A 322 18.95 -12.07 7.24
C PHE A 322 19.66 -13.42 7.27
N SER A 323 20.15 -13.89 6.14
CA SER A 323 20.81 -15.20 5.94
C SER A 323 22.21 -15.23 6.48
#